data_ae80625ab1c096425a0843a738c477a9
#
_entry.id   ae80625ab1c096425a0843a738c477a9
#
_cell.length_a   1.000
_cell.length_b   1.000
_cell.length_c   1.000
_cell.angle_alpha   90.00
_cell.angle_beta   90.00
_cell.angle_gamma   90.00
#
_symmetry.space_group_name_H-M   'P 1'
#
loop_
_entity.id
_entity.type
_entity.pdbx_description
1 polymer ?
#
loop_
_entity_poly.entity_id
_entity_poly.type
_entity_poly.pdbx_seq_one_letter_code
_entity_poly.pdbx_strand_id
1 'polypeptide(L)'
;MMSEVLKIDDIDRQIIHLIQEHPNLTHTQISKHVNRSQPTVGMRIRKLEEIGVLQFQAGINIKYADMSFARVEIQARSPEEIYKIVQKCPFMLNCFRISGDYNISILITSFSLDEVEKIVNFHFRNNPFVNKVIIEIITDVMMDFVIPFDFSLKECNCKLADNCWTSKE
;
A
#
# COMPACT_ATOMS: atom_id res chain seq x y z
N MET A 1 4.11 -19.62 -17.87
CA MET A 1 5.07 -18.55 -17.48
C MET A 1 4.66 -17.82 -16.19
N MET A 2 3.66 -16.93 -16.18
CA MET A 2 3.23 -16.27 -14.90
C MET A 2 2.55 -17.25 -13.92
N SER A 3 1.86 -18.27 -14.42
CA SER A 3 1.20 -19.33 -13.65
C SER A 3 2.15 -20.28 -12.92
N GLU A 4 3.33 -20.53 -13.45
CA GLU A 4 4.32 -21.42 -12.82
C GLU A 4 4.99 -20.74 -11.63
N VAL A 5 5.24 -19.43 -11.73
CA VAL A 5 5.82 -18.64 -10.63
C VAL A 5 4.83 -18.47 -9.47
N LEU A 6 3.55 -18.24 -9.78
CA LEU A 6 2.51 -18.05 -8.78
C LEU A 6 1.79 -19.33 -8.36
N LYS A 7 2.09 -20.48 -8.99
CA LYS A 7 1.41 -21.78 -8.76
C LYS A 7 -0.11 -21.70 -8.87
N ILE A 8 -0.62 -20.89 -9.82
CA ILE A 8 -2.05 -20.70 -10.10
C ILE A 8 -2.41 -21.27 -11.47
N ASP A 9 -3.59 -21.86 -11.58
CA ASP A 9 -4.13 -22.42 -12.84
C ASP A 9 -5.13 -21.47 -13.52
N ASP A 10 -5.71 -21.87 -14.64
CA ASP A 10 -6.67 -21.06 -15.41
C ASP A 10 -7.95 -20.78 -14.64
N ILE A 11 -8.39 -21.71 -13.80
CA ILE A 11 -9.56 -21.53 -12.94
C ILE A 11 -9.27 -20.50 -11.86
N ASP A 12 -8.08 -20.54 -11.26
CA ASP A 12 -7.65 -19.55 -10.26
C ASP A 12 -7.61 -18.16 -10.87
N ARG A 13 -7.12 -18.01 -12.12
CA ARG A 13 -7.12 -16.73 -12.85
C ARG A 13 -8.53 -16.21 -13.11
N GLN A 14 -9.46 -17.08 -13.52
CA GLN A 14 -10.86 -16.70 -13.72
C GLN A 14 -11.51 -16.25 -12.40
N ILE A 15 -11.23 -16.94 -11.30
CA ILE A 15 -11.74 -16.56 -9.97
C ILE A 15 -11.19 -15.19 -9.58
N ILE A 16 -9.89 -14.95 -9.72
CA ILE A 16 -9.25 -13.65 -9.42
C ILE A 16 -9.88 -12.53 -10.25
N HIS A 17 -10.03 -12.74 -11.56
CA HIS A 17 -10.63 -11.77 -12.47
C HIS A 17 -12.06 -11.41 -12.06
N LEU A 18 -12.90 -12.41 -11.77
CA LEU A 18 -14.26 -12.19 -11.32
C LEU A 18 -14.34 -11.39 -10.01
N ILE A 19 -13.44 -11.67 -9.06
CA ILE A 19 -13.37 -10.95 -7.78
C ILE A 19 -12.90 -9.51 -8.00
N GLN A 20 -11.95 -9.27 -8.92
CA GLN A 20 -11.47 -7.92 -9.24
C GLN A 20 -12.56 -7.06 -9.88
N GLU A 21 -13.35 -7.63 -10.79
CA GLU A 21 -14.45 -6.90 -11.43
C GLU A 21 -15.67 -6.74 -10.52
N HIS A 22 -15.94 -7.74 -9.69
CA HIS A 22 -17.13 -7.82 -8.85
C HIS A 22 -16.79 -8.34 -7.45
N PRO A 23 -16.21 -7.51 -6.56
CA PRO A 23 -15.72 -7.92 -5.24
C PRO A 23 -16.78 -8.53 -4.31
N ASN A 24 -18.07 -8.25 -4.59
CA ASN A 24 -19.20 -8.69 -3.77
C ASN A 24 -19.82 -10.03 -4.24
N LEU A 25 -19.25 -10.70 -5.23
CA LEU A 25 -19.75 -12.00 -5.67
C LEU A 25 -19.59 -13.06 -4.57
N THR A 26 -20.67 -13.79 -4.34
CA THR A 26 -20.64 -14.96 -3.46
C THR A 26 -19.94 -16.15 -4.13
N HIS A 27 -19.40 -17.07 -3.35
CA HIS A 27 -18.80 -18.32 -3.89
C HIS A 27 -19.77 -19.08 -4.78
N THR A 28 -21.07 -19.04 -4.50
CA THR A 28 -22.12 -19.66 -5.33
C THR A 28 -22.25 -18.98 -6.69
N GLN A 29 -22.12 -17.67 -6.75
CA GLN A 29 -22.15 -16.93 -8.02
C GLN A 29 -20.88 -17.21 -8.83
N ILE A 30 -19.70 -17.10 -8.20
CA ILE A 30 -18.42 -17.42 -8.85
C ILE A 30 -18.43 -18.86 -9.40
N SER A 31 -18.97 -19.83 -8.64
CA SER A 31 -19.00 -21.24 -9.03
C SER A 31 -19.72 -21.49 -10.36
N LYS A 32 -20.78 -20.72 -10.62
CA LYS A 32 -21.53 -20.79 -11.89
C LYS A 32 -20.69 -20.28 -13.07
N HIS A 33 -19.92 -19.21 -12.87
CA HIS A 33 -19.08 -18.64 -13.93
C HIS A 33 -17.90 -19.55 -14.29
N VAL A 34 -17.24 -20.15 -13.29
CA VAL A 34 -16.07 -20.99 -13.52
C VAL A 34 -16.40 -22.48 -13.72
N ASN A 35 -17.69 -22.84 -13.73
CA ASN A 35 -18.19 -24.21 -13.88
C ASN A 35 -17.52 -25.20 -12.89
N ARG A 36 -17.54 -24.85 -11.61
CA ARG A 36 -17.04 -25.67 -10.50
C ARG A 36 -18.03 -25.64 -9.34
N SER A 37 -17.91 -26.58 -8.41
CA SER A 37 -18.75 -26.56 -7.22
C SER A 37 -18.40 -25.41 -6.27
N GLN A 38 -19.37 -24.89 -5.53
CA GLN A 38 -19.16 -23.84 -4.53
C GLN A 38 -18.08 -24.20 -3.48
N PRO A 39 -18.02 -25.43 -2.93
CA PRO A 39 -16.91 -25.82 -2.04
C PRO A 39 -15.54 -25.77 -2.72
N THR A 40 -15.45 -26.16 -3.99
CA THR A 40 -14.21 -26.09 -4.76
C THR A 40 -13.73 -24.65 -4.93
N VAL A 41 -14.62 -23.73 -5.24
CA VAL A 41 -14.32 -22.28 -5.34
C VAL A 41 -13.84 -21.76 -4.00
N GLY A 42 -14.53 -22.04 -2.90
CA GLY A 42 -14.13 -21.60 -1.56
C GLY A 42 -12.75 -22.12 -1.14
N MET A 43 -12.43 -23.38 -1.47
CA MET A 43 -11.10 -23.95 -1.22
C MET A 43 -10.00 -23.27 -2.03
N ARG A 44 -10.27 -22.94 -3.31
CA ARG A 44 -9.33 -22.25 -4.18
C ARG A 44 -9.06 -20.80 -3.70
N ILE A 45 -10.11 -20.08 -3.33
CA ILE A 45 -9.98 -18.72 -2.78
C ILE A 45 -9.10 -18.75 -1.53
N ARG A 46 -9.37 -19.63 -0.56
CA ARG A 46 -8.53 -19.78 0.64
C ARG A 46 -7.06 -20.07 0.30
N LYS A 47 -6.82 -20.98 -0.63
CA LYS A 47 -5.46 -21.26 -1.08
C LYS A 47 -4.76 -20.03 -1.66
N LEU A 48 -5.47 -19.23 -2.46
CA LEU A 48 -4.94 -17.98 -3.05
C LEU A 48 -4.63 -16.92 -1.96
N GLU A 49 -5.47 -16.86 -0.92
CA GLU A 49 -5.22 -16.00 0.25
C GLU A 49 -4.02 -16.50 1.06
N GLU A 50 -3.92 -17.80 1.35
CA GLU A 50 -2.82 -18.41 2.11
C GLU A 50 -1.46 -18.20 1.44
N ILE A 51 -1.38 -18.26 0.12
CA ILE A 51 -0.15 -17.97 -0.64
C ILE A 51 0.08 -16.47 -0.90
N GLY A 52 -0.82 -15.59 -0.42
CA GLY A 52 -0.70 -14.14 -0.52
C GLY A 52 -0.93 -13.56 -1.92
N VAL A 53 -1.44 -14.35 -2.89
CA VAL A 53 -1.74 -13.88 -4.25
C VAL A 53 -3.04 -13.08 -4.30
N LEU A 54 -4.02 -13.45 -3.48
CA LEU A 54 -5.29 -12.74 -3.35
C LEU A 54 -5.39 -12.16 -1.94
N GLN A 55 -5.77 -10.90 -1.85
CA GLN A 55 -6.05 -10.23 -0.58
C GLN A 55 -7.32 -9.40 -0.72
N PHE A 56 -8.19 -9.47 0.28
CA PHE A 56 -9.37 -8.62 0.40
C PHE A 56 -9.05 -7.49 1.37
N GLN A 57 -8.92 -6.29 0.85
CA GLN A 57 -8.61 -5.11 1.67
C GLN A 57 -9.48 -3.94 1.25
N ALA A 58 -10.20 -3.37 2.22
CA ALA A 58 -10.87 -2.10 2.02
C ALA A 58 -9.86 -0.96 2.12
N GLY A 59 -10.07 0.10 1.37
CA GLY A 59 -9.20 1.27 1.37
C GLY A 59 -9.92 2.52 0.90
N ILE A 60 -9.21 3.63 0.90
CA ILE A 60 -9.66 4.88 0.30
C ILE A 60 -9.18 4.98 -1.14
N ASN A 61 -10.02 5.52 -2.01
CA ASN A 61 -9.59 5.87 -3.36
C ASN A 61 -8.89 7.22 -3.30
N ILE A 62 -7.56 7.21 -3.45
CA ILE A 62 -6.74 8.41 -3.29
C ILE A 62 -7.01 9.49 -4.35
N LYS A 63 -7.61 9.11 -5.49
CA LYS A 63 -8.04 10.05 -6.52
C LYS A 63 -9.07 11.07 -6.01
N TYR A 64 -9.88 10.68 -5.04
CA TYR A 64 -10.97 11.50 -4.48
C TYR A 64 -10.73 11.89 -3.02
N ALA A 65 -9.60 11.47 -2.45
CA ALA A 65 -9.26 11.83 -1.08
C ALA A 65 -8.76 13.28 -1.02
N ASP A 66 -9.30 14.07 -0.10
CA ASP A 66 -8.82 15.44 0.18
C ASP A 66 -7.57 15.36 1.06
N MET A 67 -6.50 14.84 0.49
CA MET A 67 -5.19 14.64 1.13
C MET A 67 -4.07 14.95 0.15
N SER A 68 -2.93 15.32 0.69
CA SER A 68 -1.69 15.51 -0.08
C SER A 68 -0.92 14.20 -0.17
N PHE A 69 -0.46 13.86 -1.37
CA PHE A 69 0.35 12.66 -1.63
C PHE A 69 1.70 13.03 -2.21
N ALA A 70 2.72 12.31 -1.80
CA ALA A 70 4.06 12.48 -2.35
C ALA A 70 4.78 11.13 -2.48
N ARG A 71 5.73 11.09 -3.41
CA ARG A 71 6.73 10.05 -3.52
C ARG A 71 8.04 10.56 -2.92
N VAL A 72 8.60 9.82 -1.98
CA VAL A 72 9.85 10.15 -1.32
C VAL A 72 10.93 9.17 -1.77
N GLU A 73 11.89 9.66 -2.52
CA GLU A 73 13.03 8.90 -3.01
C GLU A 73 14.21 9.06 -2.05
N ILE A 74 14.73 7.95 -1.57
CA ILE A 74 15.81 7.94 -0.56
C ILE A 74 17.01 7.16 -1.09
N GLN A 75 18.20 7.76 -0.99
CA GLN A 75 19.47 7.06 -1.05
C GLN A 75 19.85 6.63 0.36
N ALA A 76 19.54 5.37 0.69
CA ALA A 76 19.75 4.80 2.02
C ALA A 76 21.03 3.97 2.07
N ARG A 77 21.84 4.14 3.15
CA ARG A 77 22.96 3.24 3.48
C ARG A 77 22.48 1.91 4.04
N SER A 78 21.37 1.93 4.79
CA SER A 78 20.73 0.76 5.36
C SER A 78 19.22 0.79 5.07
N PRO A 79 18.77 0.17 3.97
CA PRO A 79 17.35 0.10 3.62
C PRO A 79 16.47 -0.52 4.71
N GLU A 80 17.01 -1.46 5.46
CA GLU A 80 16.30 -2.17 6.53
C GLU A 80 15.90 -1.22 7.68
N GLU A 81 16.75 -0.24 8.01
CA GLU A 81 16.45 0.77 9.03
C GLU A 81 15.36 1.74 8.57
N ILE A 82 15.36 2.09 7.28
CA ILE A 82 14.29 2.91 6.69
C ILE A 82 12.97 2.15 6.72
N TYR A 83 12.98 0.87 6.36
CA TYR A 83 11.77 0.02 6.39
C TYR A 83 11.13 -0.05 7.80
N LYS A 84 11.94 -0.16 8.86
CA LYS A 84 11.45 -0.13 10.25
C LYS A 84 10.74 1.18 10.62
N ILE A 85 11.16 2.30 10.04
CA ILE A 85 10.52 3.61 10.22
C ILE A 85 9.17 3.61 9.50
N VAL A 86 9.16 3.18 8.23
CA VAL A 86 7.95 3.13 7.42
C VAL A 86 6.85 2.30 8.07
N GLN A 87 7.20 1.13 8.60
CA GLN A 87 6.23 0.25 9.27
C GLN A 87 5.53 0.87 10.49
N LYS A 88 6.11 1.89 11.10
CA LYS A 88 5.58 2.54 12.31
C LYS A 88 4.84 3.85 12.03
N CYS A 89 4.96 4.41 10.83
CA CYS A 89 4.36 5.68 10.48
C CYS A 89 3.09 5.46 9.65
N PRO A 90 1.90 5.76 10.16
CA PRO A 90 0.64 5.54 9.43
C PRO A 90 0.50 6.41 8.18
N PHE A 91 1.26 7.50 8.07
CA PHE A 91 1.30 8.36 6.89
C PHE A 91 2.19 7.80 5.77
N MET A 92 3.01 6.79 6.03
CA MET A 92 3.83 6.11 5.03
C MET A 92 3.08 4.87 4.53
N LEU A 93 2.41 5.01 3.41
CA LEU A 93 1.43 4.04 2.89
C LEU A 93 2.08 2.80 2.31
N ASN A 94 3.23 2.94 1.68
CA ASN A 94 3.98 1.83 1.10
C ASN A 94 5.46 2.20 0.93
N CYS A 95 6.31 1.18 0.82
CA CYS A 95 7.74 1.30 0.64
C CYS A 95 8.24 0.29 -0.39
N PHE A 96 8.97 0.76 -1.36
CA PHE A 96 9.56 -0.05 -2.42
C PHE A 96 11.08 0.00 -2.33
N ARG A 97 11.72 -1.15 -2.51
CA ARG A 97 13.14 -1.21 -2.82
C ARG A 97 13.31 -1.09 -4.33
N ILE A 98 14.08 -0.13 -4.77
CA ILE A 98 14.30 0.14 -6.19
C ILE A 98 15.78 0.05 -6.54
N SER A 99 16.09 -0.15 -7.83
CA SER A 99 17.45 -0.11 -8.35
C SER A 99 17.82 1.32 -8.74
N GLY A 100 19.07 1.69 -8.57
CA GLY A 100 19.60 3.01 -8.94
C GLY A 100 20.23 3.76 -7.78
N ASP A 101 20.51 5.05 -7.97
CA ASP A 101 21.15 5.92 -6.96
C ASP A 101 20.25 6.09 -5.73
N TYR A 102 18.97 6.24 -5.93
CA TYR A 102 17.96 6.12 -4.88
C TYR A 102 17.51 4.66 -4.82
N ASN A 103 17.63 4.05 -3.66
CA ASN A 103 17.36 2.62 -3.49
C ASN A 103 16.09 2.32 -2.68
N ILE A 104 15.39 3.36 -2.21
CA ILE A 104 14.09 3.28 -1.53
C ILE A 104 13.16 4.32 -2.14
N SER A 105 11.93 3.92 -2.40
CA SER A 105 10.81 4.79 -2.79
C SER A 105 9.66 4.58 -1.81
N ILE A 106 9.15 5.66 -1.22
CA ILE A 106 8.06 5.63 -0.24
C ILE A 106 6.90 6.44 -0.79
N LEU A 107 5.70 5.85 -0.77
CA LEU A 107 4.46 6.59 -0.97
C LEU A 107 4.01 7.10 0.39
N ILE A 108 3.90 8.43 0.53
CA ILE A 108 3.50 9.10 1.76
C ILE A 108 2.27 9.98 1.52
N THR A 109 1.46 10.14 2.54
CA THR A 109 0.32 11.06 2.55
C THR A 109 0.31 11.90 3.81
N SER A 110 -0.39 13.04 3.77
CA SER A 110 -0.83 13.81 4.94
C SER A 110 -1.95 14.77 4.54
N PHE A 111 -2.47 15.53 5.49
CA PHE A 111 -3.54 16.52 5.22
C PHE A 111 -3.03 17.79 4.53
N SER A 112 -1.71 18.03 4.56
CA SER A 112 -1.09 19.14 3.84
C SER A 112 0.33 18.80 3.39
N LEU A 113 0.85 19.55 2.41
CA LEU A 113 2.24 19.41 1.95
C LEU A 113 3.25 19.79 3.04
N ASP A 114 2.93 20.77 3.88
CA ASP A 114 3.78 21.16 5.02
C ASP A 114 3.97 20.00 6.02
N GLU A 115 2.91 19.22 6.24
CA GLU A 115 2.99 18.04 7.11
C GLU A 115 3.80 16.91 6.46
N VAL A 116 3.63 16.67 5.17
CA VAL A 116 4.49 15.75 4.42
C VAL A 116 5.96 16.12 4.60
N GLU A 117 6.28 17.41 4.43
CA GLU A 117 7.66 17.90 4.58
C GLU A 117 8.17 17.75 6.02
N LYS A 118 7.36 18.03 7.04
CA LYS A 118 7.71 17.82 8.46
C LYS A 118 8.02 16.36 8.76
N ILE A 119 7.19 15.43 8.27
CA ILE A 119 7.38 13.99 8.45
C ILE A 119 8.70 13.55 7.79
N VAL A 120 8.97 13.99 6.57
CA VAL A 120 10.20 13.64 5.84
C VAL A 120 11.43 14.23 6.51
N ASN A 121 11.37 15.49 6.94
CA ASN A 121 12.48 16.14 7.64
C ASN A 121 12.82 15.42 8.94
N PHE A 122 11.79 15.05 9.72
CA PHE A 122 11.98 14.37 11.00
C PHE A 122 12.59 12.98 10.85
N HIS A 123 12.06 12.18 9.91
CA HIS A 123 12.43 10.78 9.81
C HIS A 123 13.67 10.52 8.95
N PHE A 124 13.92 11.37 7.95
CA PHE A 124 14.89 11.05 6.91
C PHE A 124 16.01 12.07 6.74
N ARG A 125 15.78 13.40 6.75
CA ARG A 125 16.82 14.36 6.43
C ARG A 125 17.99 14.39 7.43
N ASN A 126 17.73 14.09 8.70
CA ASN A 126 18.76 14.01 9.75
C ASN A 126 19.08 12.58 10.17
N ASN A 127 18.68 11.59 9.37
CA ASN A 127 18.88 10.20 9.70
C ASN A 127 20.27 9.73 9.25
N PRO A 128 21.09 9.12 10.13
CA PRO A 128 22.46 8.71 9.80
C PRO A 128 22.53 7.62 8.72
N PHE A 129 21.42 6.91 8.48
CA PHE A 129 21.32 5.89 7.44
C PHE A 129 20.88 6.45 6.07
N VAL A 130 20.68 7.77 5.97
CA VAL A 130 20.21 8.44 4.75
C VAL A 130 21.30 9.35 4.20
N ASN A 131 21.62 9.24 2.90
CA ASN A 131 22.54 10.12 2.19
C ASN A 131 21.81 11.27 1.50
N LYS A 132 20.69 10.95 0.81
CA LYS A 132 19.90 11.92 0.04
C LYS A 132 18.44 11.60 0.15
N VAL A 133 17.61 12.63 0.08
CA VAL A 133 16.14 12.55 0.05
C VAL A 133 15.62 13.54 -1.00
N ILE A 134 14.70 13.07 -1.83
CA ILE A 134 13.90 13.91 -2.73
C ILE A 134 12.43 13.69 -2.40
N ILE A 135 11.64 14.74 -2.42
CA ILE A 135 10.17 14.70 -2.31
C ILE A 135 9.62 15.10 -3.67
N GLU A 136 8.81 14.23 -4.26
CA GLU A 136 8.08 14.48 -5.49
C GLU A 136 6.59 14.52 -5.17
N ILE A 137 6.00 15.70 -5.29
CA ILE A 137 4.57 15.90 -5.01
C ILE A 137 3.75 15.25 -6.12
N ILE A 138 2.76 14.44 -5.74
CA ILE A 138 1.77 13.89 -6.67
C ILE A 138 0.70 14.96 -6.85
N THR A 139 0.67 15.58 -8.01
CA THR A 139 -0.24 16.69 -8.32
C THR A 139 -1.60 16.22 -8.82
N ASP A 140 -1.68 14.98 -9.33
CA ASP A 140 -2.92 14.38 -9.81
C ASP A 140 -2.82 12.85 -9.81
N VAL A 141 -3.95 12.17 -9.59
CA VAL A 141 -4.09 10.71 -9.66
C VAL A 141 -5.06 10.38 -10.80
N MET A 142 -4.50 10.02 -11.96
CA MET A 142 -5.25 9.89 -13.21
C MET A 142 -6.23 8.71 -13.24
N MET A 143 -5.91 7.61 -12.53
CA MET A 143 -6.73 6.41 -12.46
C MET A 143 -7.14 6.13 -11.02
N ASP A 144 -8.23 5.37 -10.83
CA ASP A 144 -8.63 4.91 -9.51
C ASP A 144 -7.52 4.10 -8.86
N PHE A 145 -7.14 4.52 -7.65
CA PHE A 145 -6.12 3.84 -6.86
C PHE A 145 -6.57 3.74 -5.40
N VAL A 146 -6.93 2.53 -5.01
CA VAL A 146 -7.45 2.24 -3.66
C VAL A 146 -6.32 1.69 -2.80
N ILE A 147 -6.09 2.34 -1.66
CA ILE A 147 -5.07 1.94 -0.70
C ILE A 147 -5.65 1.93 0.73
N PRO A 148 -5.18 1.03 1.59
CA PRO A 148 -5.54 1.06 3.00
C PRO A 148 -4.93 2.30 3.66
N PHE A 149 -5.71 2.93 4.54
CA PHE A 149 -5.23 4.00 5.41
C PHE A 149 -5.83 3.84 6.80
N ASP A 150 -4.99 3.82 7.82
CA ASP A 150 -5.44 3.74 9.20
C ASP A 150 -5.66 5.12 9.79
N PHE A 151 -6.91 5.57 9.79
CA PHE A 151 -7.32 6.82 10.42
C PHE A 151 -7.26 6.79 11.96
N SER A 152 -7.07 5.64 12.58
CA SER A 152 -7.04 5.56 14.04
C SER A 152 -5.73 6.07 14.63
N LEU A 153 -4.64 6.03 13.86
CA LEU A 153 -3.27 6.44 14.22
C LEU A 153 -2.77 5.91 15.58
N LYS A 154 -3.43 4.88 16.11
CA LYS A 154 -3.25 4.37 17.49
C LYS A 154 -1.85 3.83 17.78
N GLU A 155 -1.11 3.45 16.74
CA GLU A 155 0.21 2.84 16.88
C GLU A 155 1.36 3.84 16.72
N CYS A 156 1.08 5.10 16.36
CA CYS A 156 2.11 6.12 16.22
C CYS A 156 2.54 6.65 17.58
N ASN A 157 3.75 6.30 17.98
CA ASN A 157 4.39 6.80 19.21
C ASN A 157 5.64 7.67 18.94
N CYS A 158 5.78 8.20 17.73
CA CYS A 158 6.90 9.08 17.40
C CYS A 158 6.71 10.48 18.06
N LYS A 159 7.83 11.22 18.19
CA LYS A 159 7.80 12.57 18.79
C LYS A 159 7.00 13.62 17.99
N LEU A 160 6.63 13.29 16.75
CA LEU A 160 5.76 14.12 15.93
C LEU A 160 4.27 13.75 16.08
N ALA A 161 3.91 12.69 16.81
CA ALA A 161 2.53 12.19 16.84
C ALA A 161 1.53 13.31 17.19
N ASP A 162 1.85 14.14 18.20
CA ASP A 162 0.99 15.25 18.63
C ASP A 162 0.89 16.38 17.59
N ASN A 163 1.83 16.50 16.67
CA ASN A 163 1.88 17.53 15.63
C ASN A 163 1.42 17.05 14.25
N CYS A 164 1.44 15.73 14.01
CA CYS A 164 0.99 15.17 12.75
C CYS A 164 -0.54 15.11 12.64
N TRP A 165 -1.23 15.30 13.76
CA TRP A 165 -2.68 15.10 13.87
C TRP A 165 -3.43 16.33 14.37
N THR A 166 -2.85 17.49 14.34
CA THR A 166 -3.62 18.71 14.55
C THR A 166 -4.54 18.94 13.35
N SER A 167 -5.58 18.07 13.21
CA SER A 167 -6.74 18.42 12.43
C SER A 167 -7.25 19.75 12.95
N LYS A 168 -7.29 20.74 12.12
CA LYS A 168 -8.07 21.93 12.35
C LYS A 168 -9.53 21.46 12.45
N GLU A 169 -10.11 21.52 13.65
CA GLU A 169 -11.55 21.59 13.81
C GLU A 169 -12.13 22.74 12.97
#